data_a51929f3e4ecb6c543d083796f24cdcb
#
_entry.id   a51929f3e4ecb6c543d083796f24cdcb
#
_cell.length_a   1.000
_cell.length_b   1.000
_cell.length_c   1.000
_cell.angle_alpha   90.00
_cell.angle_beta   90.00
_cell.angle_gamma   90.00
#
_symmetry.space_group_name_H-M   'P 1'
#
loop_
_entity.id
_entity.type
_entity.pdbx_description
1 polymer ?
#
loop_
_entity_poly.entity_id
_entity_poly.type
_entity_poly.pdbx_seq_one_letter_code
_entity_poly.pdbx_strand_id
1 'polypeptide(L)'
;MNDIILQISNIIFMLSIGYYLLQNLQWYNYNILRVICKHNKFYWHLLYFVLPVVLFCLLDDYFIYYNIIHIILLIIWYKRLDKKLVWTSRICRFFITYCIFLTISFVVIIVLDTTKYILFISLAVSLLISYISEMIIINQYKKMAIKKLNSIENLIIIAITASYGKTSIKNFIYSLLSRQFRTYATPRSVNTINGIISDINNNLPNDCQIYIVEAGARVKGDIEKISNLINHHYAVIGEIGEMHLQYFKSLENIKNTKYELFKSTRLKEVFLFRENEIPSDINVPIT
;
A
#
# COMPACT_ATOMS: atom_id res chain seq x y z
N MET A 1 -4.58 42.41 16.34
CA MET A 1 -5.79 41.56 16.12
C MET A 1 -5.76 40.93 14.72
N ASN A 2 -5.31 41.69 13.73
CA ASN A 2 -5.22 41.15 12.34
C ASN A 2 -4.21 39.99 12.20
N ASP A 3 -3.08 40.05 12.90
CA ASP A 3 -2.01 39.04 12.77
C ASP A 3 -2.43 37.67 13.26
N ILE A 4 -3.15 37.57 14.38
CA ILE A 4 -3.63 36.26 14.88
C ILE A 4 -4.66 35.64 13.93
N ILE A 5 -5.57 36.46 13.40
CA ILE A 5 -6.59 35.97 12.43
C ILE A 5 -5.92 35.48 11.16
N LEU A 6 -4.91 36.22 10.69
CA LEU A 6 -4.11 35.80 9.52
C LEU A 6 -3.39 34.46 9.77
N GLN A 7 -2.74 34.31 10.93
CA GLN A 7 -2.06 33.10 11.28
C GLN A 7 -3.01 31.88 11.43
N ILE A 8 -4.21 32.11 12.01
CA ILE A 8 -5.26 31.08 12.05
C ILE A 8 -5.69 30.66 10.63
N SER A 9 -5.87 31.66 9.74
CA SER A 9 -6.18 31.37 8.33
C SER A 9 -5.10 30.56 7.66
N ASN A 10 -3.83 30.85 7.91
CA ASN A 10 -2.70 30.10 7.39
C ASN A 10 -2.69 28.63 7.88
N ILE A 11 -3.01 28.40 9.15
CA ILE A 11 -3.14 27.06 9.71
C ILE A 11 -4.29 26.29 9.05
N ILE A 12 -5.46 26.92 8.90
CA ILE A 12 -6.62 26.30 8.22
C ILE A 12 -6.25 25.92 6.78
N PHE A 13 -5.54 26.80 6.09
CA PHE A 13 -5.02 26.50 4.75
C PHE A 13 -4.11 25.28 4.76
N MET A 14 -3.12 25.22 5.64
CA MET A 14 -2.19 24.09 5.73
C MET A 14 -2.91 22.78 6.05
N LEU A 15 -3.90 22.79 6.96
CA LEU A 15 -4.73 21.62 7.23
C LEU A 15 -5.51 21.17 5.99
N SER A 16 -6.02 22.09 5.19
CA SER A 16 -6.74 21.81 3.95
C SER A 16 -5.84 21.16 2.90
N ILE A 17 -4.61 21.64 2.75
CA ILE A 17 -3.58 21.06 1.88
C ILE A 17 -3.18 19.64 2.34
N GLY A 18 -2.97 19.46 3.65
CA GLY A 18 -2.68 18.14 4.23
C GLY A 18 -3.80 17.15 3.97
N TYR A 19 -5.07 17.58 4.13
CA TYR A 19 -6.23 16.77 3.84
C TYR A 19 -6.28 16.35 2.34
N TYR A 20 -6.11 17.32 1.44
CA TYR A 20 -6.07 17.08 0.00
C TYR A 20 -4.98 16.06 -0.38
N LEU A 21 -3.77 16.22 0.13
CA LEU A 21 -2.65 15.31 -0.13
C LEU A 21 -2.93 13.91 0.37
N LEU A 22 -3.41 13.76 1.61
CA LEU A 22 -3.69 12.44 2.18
C LEU A 22 -4.83 11.71 1.49
N GLN A 23 -5.88 12.43 1.09
CA GLN A 23 -6.97 11.86 0.29
C GLN A 23 -6.43 11.24 -1.01
N ASN A 24 -5.58 11.99 -1.73
CA ASN A 24 -4.98 11.50 -2.97
C ASN A 24 -3.98 10.35 -2.71
N LEU A 25 -3.15 10.45 -1.68
CA LEU A 25 -2.22 9.39 -1.31
C LEU A 25 -2.96 8.09 -0.97
N GLN A 26 -4.03 8.16 -0.18
CA GLN A 26 -4.83 6.98 0.16
C GLN A 26 -5.51 6.38 -1.08
N TRP A 27 -6.06 7.19 -1.98
CA TRP A 27 -6.67 6.73 -3.22
C TRP A 27 -5.69 5.93 -4.09
N TYR A 28 -4.42 6.36 -4.15
CA TYR A 28 -3.37 5.69 -4.93
C TYR A 28 -2.49 4.73 -4.11
N ASN A 29 -3.02 4.22 -2.97
CA ASN A 29 -2.30 3.30 -2.08
C ASN A 29 -0.93 3.85 -1.64
N TYR A 30 -0.86 5.14 -1.32
CA TYR A 30 0.34 5.86 -0.87
C TYR A 30 1.53 5.80 -1.84
N ASN A 31 1.26 5.62 -3.12
CA ASN A 31 2.28 5.64 -4.16
C ASN A 31 2.36 7.05 -4.77
N ILE A 32 3.38 7.81 -4.37
CA ILE A 32 3.59 9.22 -4.78
C ILE A 32 3.69 9.35 -6.31
N LEU A 33 4.40 8.44 -6.98
CA LEU A 33 4.52 8.48 -8.44
C LEU A 33 3.17 8.30 -9.14
N ARG A 34 2.27 7.48 -8.56
CA ARG A 34 0.91 7.34 -9.11
C ARG A 34 0.06 8.59 -8.87
N VAL A 35 0.22 9.24 -7.73
CA VAL A 35 -0.48 10.50 -7.44
C VAL A 35 -0.06 11.57 -8.44
N ILE A 36 1.23 11.69 -8.74
CA ILE A 36 1.76 12.72 -9.64
C ILE A 36 1.49 12.38 -11.11
N CYS A 37 1.84 11.15 -11.55
CA CYS A 37 1.90 10.82 -12.98
C CYS A 37 0.64 10.12 -13.53
N LYS A 38 -0.20 9.54 -12.67
CA LYS A 38 -1.35 8.71 -13.08
C LYS A 38 -2.69 9.20 -12.56
N HIS A 39 -2.76 10.45 -12.08
CA HIS A 39 -4.02 11.01 -11.64
C HIS A 39 -4.93 11.27 -12.85
N ASN A 40 -6.10 10.63 -12.88
CA ASN A 40 -7.05 10.76 -13.99
C ASN A 40 -7.55 12.19 -14.22
N LYS A 41 -7.49 13.05 -13.19
CA LYS A 41 -7.92 14.45 -13.21
C LYS A 41 -6.76 15.34 -12.76
N PHE A 42 -5.66 15.36 -13.53
CA PHE A 42 -4.45 16.11 -13.19
C PHE A 42 -4.71 17.60 -12.91
N TYR A 43 -5.72 18.21 -13.58
CA TYR A 43 -6.14 19.60 -13.31
C TYR A 43 -6.59 19.83 -11.87
N TRP A 44 -6.98 18.78 -11.11
CA TRP A 44 -7.27 18.91 -9.67
C TRP A 44 -6.02 19.27 -8.86
N HIS A 45 -4.85 18.72 -9.22
CA HIS A 45 -3.61 19.11 -8.55
C HIS A 45 -3.27 20.58 -8.80
N LEU A 46 -3.55 21.06 -10.03
CA LEU A 46 -3.35 22.46 -10.35
C LEU A 46 -4.29 23.37 -9.54
N LEU A 47 -5.58 23.04 -9.48
CA LEU A 47 -6.61 23.87 -8.89
C LEU A 47 -6.62 23.81 -7.35
N TYR A 48 -6.42 22.64 -6.76
CA TYR A 48 -6.58 22.43 -5.30
C TYR A 48 -5.27 22.34 -4.53
N PHE A 49 -4.14 22.32 -5.22
CA PHE A 49 -2.83 22.25 -4.58
C PHE A 49 -1.86 23.31 -5.11
N VAL A 50 -1.50 23.30 -6.39
CA VAL A 50 -0.45 24.17 -6.93
C VAL A 50 -0.88 25.63 -6.88
N LEU A 51 -2.03 25.99 -7.44
CA LEU A 51 -2.52 27.37 -7.46
C LEU A 51 -2.70 27.93 -6.06
N PRO A 52 -3.36 27.24 -5.08
CA PRO A 52 -3.46 27.74 -3.70
C PRO A 52 -2.09 27.95 -3.03
N VAL A 53 -1.13 27.05 -3.24
CA VAL A 53 0.23 27.19 -2.68
C VAL A 53 0.95 28.41 -3.29
N VAL A 54 0.86 28.60 -4.60
CA VAL A 54 1.43 29.79 -5.27
C VAL A 54 0.80 31.07 -4.74
N LEU A 55 -0.51 31.12 -4.62
CA LEU A 55 -1.22 32.30 -4.08
C LEU A 55 -0.92 32.53 -2.60
N PHE A 56 -0.74 31.47 -1.81
CA PHE A 56 -0.25 31.58 -0.42
C PHE A 56 1.12 32.26 -0.35
N CYS A 57 2.00 31.98 -1.31
CA CYS A 57 3.32 32.61 -1.35
C CYS A 57 3.28 34.08 -1.84
N LEU A 58 2.34 34.43 -2.71
CA LEU A 58 2.32 35.73 -3.39
C LEU A 58 1.45 36.78 -2.73
N LEU A 59 0.35 36.40 -2.08
CA LEU A 59 -0.69 37.35 -1.64
C LEU A 59 -0.52 37.87 -0.21
N ASP A 60 0.45 37.35 0.55
CA ASP A 60 0.70 37.73 1.95
C ASP A 60 -0.60 37.89 2.76
N ASP A 61 -0.88 39.06 3.28
CA ASP A 61 -2.07 39.35 4.13
C ASP A 61 -3.38 39.18 3.35
N TYR A 62 -3.39 39.45 2.07
CA TYR A 62 -4.58 39.29 1.21
C TYR A 62 -4.95 37.85 0.97
N PHE A 63 -4.09 36.90 1.31
CA PHE A 63 -4.35 35.46 1.14
C PHE A 63 -5.57 34.98 1.92
N ILE A 64 -5.92 35.66 3.02
CA ILE A 64 -7.09 35.29 3.84
C ILE A 64 -8.40 35.32 3.03
N TYR A 65 -8.57 36.26 2.12
CA TYR A 65 -9.76 36.35 1.25
C TYR A 65 -9.78 35.18 0.23
N TYR A 66 -8.63 34.83 -0.34
CA TYR A 66 -8.54 33.68 -1.22
C TYR A 66 -8.76 32.37 -0.47
N ASN A 67 -8.30 32.24 0.76
CA ASN A 67 -8.44 31.03 1.56
C ASN A 67 -9.91 30.65 1.79
N ILE A 68 -10.79 31.63 1.95
CA ILE A 68 -12.24 31.40 2.04
C ILE A 68 -12.74 30.71 0.74
N ILE A 69 -12.34 31.26 -0.41
CA ILE A 69 -12.69 30.69 -1.72
C ILE A 69 -12.12 29.29 -1.86
N HIS A 70 -10.86 29.08 -1.47
CA HIS A 70 -10.20 27.77 -1.50
C HIS A 70 -10.96 26.72 -0.67
N ILE A 71 -11.39 27.06 0.55
CA ILE A 71 -12.15 26.12 1.41
C ILE A 71 -13.48 25.77 0.76
N ILE A 72 -14.19 26.74 0.19
CA ILE A 72 -15.45 26.47 -0.52
C ILE A 72 -15.21 25.52 -1.70
N LEU A 73 -14.19 25.77 -2.51
CA LEU A 73 -13.82 24.91 -3.63
C LEU A 73 -13.44 23.50 -3.16
N LEU A 74 -12.72 23.37 -2.05
CA LEU A 74 -12.34 22.10 -1.47
C LEU A 74 -13.57 21.30 -0.96
N ILE A 75 -14.55 21.97 -0.38
CA ILE A 75 -15.81 21.34 0.03
C ILE A 75 -16.59 20.84 -1.18
N ILE A 76 -16.65 21.62 -2.27
CA ILE A 76 -17.28 21.18 -3.53
C ILE A 76 -16.55 19.98 -4.11
N TRP A 77 -15.20 20.00 -4.13
CA TRP A 77 -14.37 18.89 -4.55
C TRP A 77 -14.64 17.63 -3.72
N TYR A 78 -14.68 17.76 -2.38
CA TYR A 78 -14.98 16.65 -1.47
C TYR A 78 -16.34 15.99 -1.75
N LYS A 79 -17.37 16.80 -2.05
CA LYS A 79 -18.69 16.27 -2.41
C LYS A 79 -18.70 15.48 -3.73
N ARG A 80 -17.79 15.80 -4.65
CA ARG A 80 -17.65 15.15 -5.98
C ARG A 80 -16.72 13.93 -5.98
N LEU A 81 -16.16 13.57 -4.81
CA LEU A 81 -15.29 12.40 -4.70
C LEU A 81 -16.11 11.10 -4.72
N ASP A 82 -15.73 10.15 -5.58
CA ASP A 82 -16.28 8.80 -5.60
C ASP A 82 -15.88 8.00 -4.35
N LYS A 83 -14.66 8.23 -3.86
CA LYS A 83 -14.12 7.60 -2.64
C LYS A 83 -13.63 8.67 -1.68
N LYS A 84 -14.27 8.73 -0.52
CA LYS A 84 -13.89 9.64 0.57
C LYS A 84 -12.74 9.08 1.39
N LEU A 85 -12.05 9.95 2.13
CA LEU A 85 -10.97 9.56 3.05
C LEU A 85 -11.51 8.59 4.10
N VAL A 86 -10.86 7.44 4.19
CA VAL A 86 -11.16 6.45 5.23
C VAL A 86 -10.22 6.68 6.40
N TRP A 87 -10.78 6.97 7.58
CA TRP A 87 -10.01 7.18 8.80
C TRP A 87 -9.38 5.88 9.27
N THR A 88 -8.11 5.69 8.93
CA THR A 88 -7.28 4.57 9.37
C THR A 88 -6.32 5.04 10.46
N SER A 89 -5.73 4.10 11.23
CA SER A 89 -4.70 4.43 12.23
C SER A 89 -3.52 5.21 11.62
N ARG A 90 -3.19 4.98 10.35
CA ARG A 90 -2.17 5.74 9.62
C ARG A 90 -2.57 7.20 9.43
N ILE A 91 -3.82 7.45 9.01
CA ILE A 91 -4.36 8.80 8.81
C ILE A 91 -4.43 9.53 10.15
N CYS A 92 -4.92 8.87 11.21
CA CYS A 92 -4.96 9.46 12.55
C CYS A 92 -3.56 9.85 13.05
N ARG A 93 -2.58 8.95 12.94
CA ARG A 93 -1.18 9.26 13.31
C ARG A 93 -0.65 10.48 12.55
N PHE A 94 -0.89 10.54 11.23
CA PHE A 94 -0.46 11.70 10.45
C PHE A 94 -1.09 12.99 10.96
N PHE A 95 -2.41 13.06 11.12
CA PHE A 95 -3.06 14.29 11.57
C PHE A 95 -2.66 14.70 13.00
N ILE A 96 -2.45 13.74 13.90
CA ILE A 96 -1.94 14.03 15.24
C ILE A 96 -0.56 14.68 15.16
N THR A 97 0.39 14.08 14.46
CA THR A 97 1.73 14.63 14.29
C THR A 97 1.69 15.98 13.56
N TYR A 98 0.84 16.12 12.55
CA TYR A 98 0.69 17.34 11.77
C TYR A 98 0.15 18.49 12.61
N CYS A 99 -0.89 18.27 13.42
CA CYS A 99 -1.41 19.28 14.34
C CYS A 99 -0.35 19.70 15.37
N ILE A 100 0.43 18.76 15.92
CA ILE A 100 1.53 19.06 16.85
C ILE A 100 2.56 19.99 16.18
N PHE A 101 3.05 19.63 14.99
CA PHE A 101 4.05 20.44 14.30
C PHE A 101 3.49 21.77 13.81
N LEU A 102 2.23 21.85 13.40
CA LEU A 102 1.58 23.12 13.08
C LEU A 102 1.48 24.03 14.31
N THR A 103 1.14 23.47 15.48
CA THR A 103 1.10 24.26 16.73
C THR A 103 2.49 24.77 17.11
N ILE A 104 3.53 23.92 17.00
CA ILE A 104 4.91 24.34 17.24
C ILE A 104 5.31 25.46 16.27
N SER A 105 5.05 25.30 14.97
CA SER A 105 5.35 26.33 13.98
C SER A 105 4.59 27.63 14.22
N PHE A 106 3.35 27.55 14.67
CA PHE A 106 2.56 28.73 15.06
C PHE A 106 3.22 29.49 16.22
N VAL A 107 3.65 28.77 17.27
CA VAL A 107 4.35 29.39 18.40
C VAL A 107 5.69 30.02 17.95
N VAL A 108 6.45 29.32 17.09
CA VAL A 108 7.72 29.82 16.55
C VAL A 108 7.51 31.08 15.72
N ILE A 109 6.46 31.15 14.89
CA ILE A 109 6.13 32.36 14.12
C ILE A 109 5.88 33.54 15.03
N ILE A 110 5.10 33.36 16.12
CA ILE A 110 4.74 34.43 17.03
C ILE A 110 5.94 34.86 17.88
N VAL A 111 6.72 33.93 18.42
CA VAL A 111 7.80 34.24 19.39
C VAL A 111 9.05 34.77 18.70
N LEU A 112 9.38 34.24 17.52
CA LEU A 112 10.62 34.58 16.80
C LEU A 112 10.38 35.49 15.59
N ASP A 113 9.15 35.94 15.39
CA ASP A 113 8.75 36.80 14.27
C ASP A 113 9.23 36.25 12.90
N THR A 114 9.08 34.95 12.73
CA THR A 114 9.55 34.24 11.53
C THR A 114 8.48 34.21 10.43
N THR A 115 8.90 33.84 9.23
CA THR A 115 8.01 33.80 8.06
C THR A 115 7.00 32.65 8.10
N LYS A 116 5.80 32.86 7.52
CA LYS A 116 4.74 31.84 7.35
C LYS A 116 5.19 30.56 6.65
N TYR A 117 6.31 30.58 5.92
CA TYR A 117 6.82 29.42 5.18
C TYR A 117 7.28 28.26 6.06
N ILE A 118 7.56 28.51 7.35
CA ILE A 118 7.87 27.44 8.32
C ILE A 118 6.74 26.41 8.45
N LEU A 119 5.50 26.78 8.13
CA LEU A 119 4.36 25.88 8.13
C LEU A 119 4.49 24.73 7.12
N PHE A 120 5.21 24.91 6.00
CA PHE A 120 5.51 23.82 5.07
C PHE A 120 6.44 22.76 5.66
N ILE A 121 7.32 23.16 6.58
CA ILE A 121 8.18 22.22 7.31
C ILE A 121 7.32 21.26 8.13
N SER A 122 6.25 21.76 8.77
CA SER A 122 5.30 20.92 9.52
C SER A 122 4.68 19.83 8.65
N LEU A 123 4.28 20.16 7.43
CA LEU A 123 3.72 19.21 6.48
C LEU A 123 4.77 18.18 6.05
N ALA A 124 5.95 18.62 5.66
CA ALA A 124 7.04 17.75 5.20
C ALA A 124 7.48 16.77 6.31
N VAL A 125 7.70 17.27 7.53
CA VAL A 125 8.10 16.45 8.68
C VAL A 125 7.02 15.43 9.03
N SER A 126 5.74 15.83 9.03
CA SER A 126 4.63 14.92 9.35
C SER A 126 4.45 13.83 8.29
N LEU A 127 4.65 14.13 7.01
CA LEU A 127 4.67 13.13 5.93
C LEU A 127 5.83 12.15 6.10
N LEU A 128 7.02 12.65 6.44
CA LEU A 128 8.20 11.83 6.68
C LEU A 128 8.01 10.89 7.89
N ILE A 129 7.52 11.42 9.00
CA ILE A 129 7.21 10.62 10.21
C ILE A 129 6.16 9.55 9.90
N SER A 130 5.09 9.92 9.17
CA SER A 130 4.07 8.96 8.74
C SER A 130 4.65 7.84 7.87
N TYR A 131 5.56 8.18 6.95
CA TYR A 131 6.23 7.20 6.09
C TYR A 131 7.15 6.26 6.89
N ILE A 132 8.01 6.81 7.75
CA ILE A 132 8.94 6.03 8.57
C ILE A 132 8.17 5.13 9.55
N SER A 133 7.17 5.66 10.24
CA SER A 133 6.36 4.88 11.18
C SER A 133 5.66 3.71 10.50
N GLU A 134 5.15 3.90 9.29
CA GLU A 134 4.52 2.83 8.52
C GLU A 134 5.52 1.75 8.11
N MET A 135 6.72 2.14 7.67
CA MET A 135 7.80 1.18 7.37
C MET A 135 8.15 0.33 8.60
N ILE A 136 8.30 0.95 9.76
CA ILE A 136 8.61 0.24 11.02
C ILE A 136 7.49 -0.75 11.36
N ILE A 137 6.24 -0.30 11.31
CA ILE A 137 5.07 -1.12 11.62
C ILE A 137 4.97 -2.32 10.68
N ILE A 138 5.06 -2.09 9.35
CA ILE A 138 5.02 -3.19 8.35
C ILE A 138 6.16 -4.19 8.60
N ASN A 139 7.37 -3.71 8.91
CA ASN A 139 8.50 -4.59 9.21
C ASN A 139 8.28 -5.41 10.50
N GLN A 140 7.69 -4.82 11.53
CA GLN A 140 7.34 -5.55 12.76
C GLN A 140 6.30 -6.64 12.46
N TYR A 141 5.21 -6.32 11.76
CA TYR A 141 4.20 -7.30 11.37
C TYR A 141 4.76 -8.41 10.48
N LYS A 142 5.68 -8.08 9.55
CA LYS A 142 6.40 -9.07 8.74
C LYS A 142 7.25 -10.01 9.60
N LYS A 143 8.01 -9.47 10.55
CA LYS A 143 8.81 -10.29 11.49
C LYS A 143 7.92 -11.21 12.33
N MET A 144 6.78 -10.71 12.81
CA MET A 144 5.81 -11.53 13.55
C MET A 144 5.26 -12.67 12.69
N ALA A 145 4.89 -12.41 11.44
CA ALA A 145 4.40 -13.43 10.52
C ALA A 145 5.45 -14.51 10.26
N ILE A 146 6.70 -14.13 9.99
CA ILE A 146 7.81 -15.09 9.79
C ILE A 146 8.04 -15.91 11.06
N LYS A 147 8.03 -15.26 12.24
CA LYS A 147 8.18 -15.98 13.53
C LYS A 147 7.06 -17.00 13.71
N LYS A 148 5.81 -16.64 13.41
CA LYS A 148 4.66 -17.53 13.51
C LYS A 148 4.77 -18.70 12.53
N LEU A 149 5.14 -18.47 11.27
CA LEU A 149 5.35 -19.55 10.29
C LEU A 149 6.44 -20.55 10.75
N ASN A 150 7.51 -20.04 11.35
CA ASN A 150 8.62 -20.87 11.82
C ASN A 150 8.32 -21.59 13.16
N SER A 151 7.33 -21.14 13.92
CA SER A 151 6.93 -21.79 15.18
C SER A 151 5.96 -22.95 15.01
N ILE A 152 5.34 -23.10 13.84
CA ILE A 152 4.43 -24.19 13.55
C ILE A 152 5.26 -25.40 13.06
N GLU A 153 5.28 -26.46 13.87
CA GLU A 153 6.03 -27.67 13.57
C GLU A 153 5.48 -28.37 12.32
N ASN A 154 6.40 -28.83 11.46
CA ASN A 154 6.08 -29.58 10.23
C ASN A 154 5.10 -28.88 9.29
N LEU A 155 5.00 -27.55 9.34
CA LEU A 155 4.14 -26.79 8.43
C LEU A 155 4.61 -26.93 6.98
N ILE A 156 3.74 -27.46 6.14
CA ILE A 156 3.91 -27.48 4.68
C ILE A 156 3.20 -26.25 4.10
N ILE A 157 3.91 -25.49 3.27
CA ILE A 157 3.36 -24.31 2.62
C ILE A 157 3.31 -24.53 1.11
N ILE A 158 2.11 -24.32 0.54
CA ILE A 158 1.85 -24.41 -0.91
C ILE A 158 1.52 -23.00 -1.40
N ALA A 159 2.29 -22.49 -2.36
CA ALA A 159 2.04 -21.20 -2.98
C ALA A 159 1.40 -21.38 -4.37
N ILE A 160 0.36 -20.60 -4.65
CA ILE A 160 -0.39 -20.71 -5.90
C ILE A 160 -0.38 -19.38 -6.62
N THR A 161 0.03 -19.38 -7.89
CA THR A 161 -0.14 -18.22 -8.78
C THR A 161 -0.68 -18.64 -10.13
N ALA A 162 -1.36 -17.74 -10.82
CA ALA A 162 -1.83 -17.89 -12.18
C ALA A 162 -2.28 -16.53 -12.72
N SER A 163 -2.52 -16.41 -14.01
CA SER A 163 -3.27 -15.25 -14.51
C SER A 163 -4.75 -15.42 -14.19
N TYR A 164 -5.32 -16.57 -14.48
CA TYR A 164 -6.73 -16.90 -14.24
C TYR A 164 -6.86 -18.07 -13.26
N GLY A 165 -8.00 -18.19 -12.58
CA GLY A 165 -8.35 -19.39 -11.80
C GLY A 165 -7.58 -19.61 -10.48
N LYS A 166 -6.70 -18.70 -10.01
CA LYS A 166 -5.95 -18.84 -8.75
C LYS A 166 -6.81 -19.30 -7.56
N THR A 167 -7.92 -18.60 -7.33
CA THR A 167 -8.83 -18.88 -6.21
C THR A 167 -9.52 -20.23 -6.38
N SER A 168 -9.85 -20.63 -7.61
CA SER A 168 -10.43 -21.93 -7.90
C SER A 168 -9.43 -23.05 -7.61
N ILE A 169 -8.20 -22.94 -8.10
CA ILE A 169 -7.11 -23.90 -7.82
C ILE A 169 -6.89 -24.01 -6.30
N LYS A 170 -6.80 -22.90 -5.60
CA LYS A 170 -6.67 -22.84 -4.14
C LYS A 170 -7.79 -23.62 -3.44
N ASN A 171 -9.02 -23.37 -3.84
CA ASN A 171 -10.20 -24.01 -3.23
C ASN A 171 -10.25 -25.52 -3.54
N PHE A 172 -9.87 -25.96 -4.74
CA PHE A 172 -9.78 -27.39 -5.07
C PHE A 172 -8.71 -28.09 -4.23
N ILE A 173 -7.52 -27.53 -4.15
CA ILE A 173 -6.43 -28.12 -3.34
C ILE A 173 -6.85 -28.13 -1.86
N TYR A 174 -7.46 -27.06 -1.34
CA TYR A 174 -8.00 -27.02 0.01
C TYR A 174 -9.02 -28.13 0.26
N SER A 175 -9.99 -28.30 -0.64
CA SER A 175 -11.05 -29.32 -0.51
C SER A 175 -10.51 -30.75 -0.50
N LEU A 176 -9.42 -31.01 -1.23
CA LEU A 176 -8.78 -32.32 -1.25
C LEU A 176 -7.97 -32.56 0.02
N LEU A 177 -7.12 -31.62 0.40
CA LEU A 177 -6.18 -31.80 1.51
C LEU A 177 -6.85 -31.68 2.90
N SER A 178 -7.89 -30.88 3.03
CA SER A 178 -8.63 -30.71 4.30
C SER A 178 -9.35 -31.97 4.79
N ARG A 179 -9.48 -33.00 3.94
CA ARG A 179 -10.05 -34.30 4.33
C ARG A 179 -9.11 -35.13 5.21
N GLN A 180 -7.80 -34.90 5.12
CA GLN A 180 -6.78 -35.70 5.81
C GLN A 180 -5.86 -34.87 6.72
N PHE A 181 -5.73 -33.56 6.43
CA PHE A 181 -4.81 -32.68 7.11
C PHE A 181 -5.53 -31.45 7.69
N ARG A 182 -5.01 -30.90 8.77
CA ARG A 182 -5.41 -29.59 9.26
C ARG A 182 -4.88 -28.51 8.32
N THR A 183 -5.71 -28.17 7.34
CA THR A 183 -5.36 -27.28 6.24
C THR A 183 -6.00 -25.90 6.44
N TYR A 184 -5.21 -24.87 6.21
CA TYR A 184 -5.68 -23.49 6.17
C TYR A 184 -5.32 -22.87 4.81
N ALA A 185 -6.20 -22.06 4.24
CA ALA A 185 -5.96 -21.35 2.99
C ALA A 185 -6.26 -19.87 3.15
N THR A 186 -5.49 -19.00 2.48
CA THR A 186 -5.77 -17.56 2.46
C THR A 186 -7.24 -17.30 2.09
N PRO A 187 -7.99 -16.52 2.91
CA PRO A 187 -9.42 -16.34 2.70
C PRO A 187 -9.69 -15.49 1.43
N ARG A 188 -10.77 -15.81 0.74
CA ARG A 188 -11.25 -15.07 -0.45
C ARG A 188 -10.10 -14.79 -1.45
N SER A 189 -9.87 -13.49 -1.75
CA SER A 189 -8.82 -13.00 -2.67
C SER A 189 -7.67 -12.32 -1.91
N VAL A 190 -7.34 -12.77 -0.70
CA VAL A 190 -6.15 -12.31 0.03
C VAL A 190 -4.92 -12.87 -0.66
N ASN A 191 -4.28 -12.03 -1.50
CA ASN A 191 -3.16 -12.43 -2.37
C ASN A 191 -2.06 -11.36 -2.50
N THR A 192 -2.12 -10.33 -1.67
CA THR A 192 -1.08 -9.29 -1.60
C THR A 192 -0.19 -9.50 -0.38
N ILE A 193 1.07 -9.05 -0.44
CA ILE A 193 2.04 -9.22 0.66
C ILE A 193 1.48 -8.76 2.01
N ASN A 194 0.87 -7.57 2.09
CA ASN A 194 0.33 -7.04 3.33
C ASN A 194 -0.93 -7.81 3.80
N GLY A 195 -1.76 -8.26 2.86
CA GLY A 195 -2.91 -9.11 3.16
C GLY A 195 -2.48 -10.44 3.75
N ILE A 196 -1.46 -11.09 3.16
CA ILE A 196 -0.91 -12.36 3.63
C ILE A 196 -0.24 -12.20 5.01
N ILE A 197 0.53 -11.11 5.24
CA ILE A 197 1.11 -10.82 6.56
C ILE A 197 0.01 -10.69 7.62
N SER A 198 -1.04 -9.94 7.32
CA SER A 198 -2.17 -9.77 8.24
C SER A 198 -2.90 -11.08 8.50
N ASP A 199 -3.12 -11.89 7.47
CA ASP A 199 -3.78 -13.18 7.56
C ASP A 199 -2.99 -14.18 8.41
N ILE A 200 -1.68 -14.29 8.19
CA ILE A 200 -0.79 -15.13 9.00
C ILE A 200 -0.87 -14.72 10.48
N ASN A 201 -0.73 -13.43 10.77
CA ASN A 201 -0.69 -12.97 12.15
C ASN A 201 -2.02 -13.16 12.89
N ASN A 202 -3.14 -12.94 12.22
CA ASN A 202 -4.45 -12.89 12.86
C ASN A 202 -5.24 -14.22 12.78
N ASN A 203 -5.07 -14.97 11.68
CA ASN A 203 -6.00 -16.05 11.35
C ASN A 203 -5.36 -17.44 11.22
N LEU A 204 -4.05 -17.53 10.87
CA LEU A 204 -3.42 -18.83 10.69
C LEU A 204 -3.40 -19.63 12.01
N PRO A 205 -4.02 -20.83 12.07
CA PRO A 205 -4.01 -21.66 13.27
C PRO A 205 -2.60 -22.17 13.62
N ASN A 206 -2.29 -22.29 14.91
CA ASN A 206 -0.98 -22.76 15.35
C ASN A 206 -0.77 -24.28 15.16
N ASP A 207 -1.86 -25.03 14.99
CA ASP A 207 -1.84 -26.47 14.73
C ASP A 207 -2.02 -26.82 13.25
N CYS A 208 -1.91 -25.83 12.35
CA CYS A 208 -2.01 -25.99 10.92
C CYS A 208 -0.87 -26.88 10.39
N GLN A 209 -1.24 -27.88 9.59
CA GLN A 209 -0.27 -28.77 8.93
C GLN A 209 0.03 -28.34 7.49
N ILE A 210 -0.98 -27.78 6.79
CA ILE A 210 -0.81 -27.32 5.41
C ILE A 210 -1.39 -25.91 5.28
N TYR A 211 -0.56 -24.96 4.87
CA TYR A 211 -0.95 -23.61 4.57
C TYR A 211 -0.92 -23.34 3.05
N ILE A 212 -2.07 -22.99 2.49
CA ILE A 212 -2.22 -22.71 1.05
C ILE A 212 -2.32 -21.21 0.84
N VAL A 213 -1.38 -20.65 0.09
CA VAL A 213 -1.25 -19.20 -0.13
C VAL A 213 -1.51 -18.85 -1.59
N GLU A 214 -2.47 -17.97 -1.81
CA GLU A 214 -2.69 -17.36 -3.11
C GLU A 214 -1.71 -16.19 -3.31
N ALA A 215 -0.81 -16.25 -4.30
CA ALA A 215 0.14 -15.18 -4.62
C ALA A 215 -0.32 -14.36 -5.83
N GLY A 216 -0.67 -13.12 -5.58
CA GLY A 216 -1.05 -12.15 -6.61
C GLY A 216 0.05 -11.13 -6.89
N ALA A 217 0.08 -10.60 -8.12
CA ALA A 217 1.00 -9.52 -8.50
C ALA A 217 0.32 -8.47 -9.37
N ARG A 218 0.80 -7.25 -9.25
CA ARG A 218 0.51 -6.13 -10.15
C ARG A 218 1.76 -5.58 -10.82
N VAL A 219 2.91 -5.82 -10.22
CA VAL A 219 4.22 -5.42 -10.74
C VAL A 219 5.25 -6.51 -10.47
N LYS A 220 6.35 -6.51 -11.23
CA LYS A 220 7.49 -7.37 -11.01
C LYS A 220 8.02 -7.23 -9.57
N GLY A 221 8.39 -8.34 -8.94
CA GLY A 221 8.86 -8.40 -7.55
C GLY A 221 7.75 -8.58 -6.51
N ASP A 222 6.48 -8.54 -6.88
CA ASP A 222 5.38 -8.74 -5.91
C ASP A 222 5.32 -10.20 -5.43
N ILE A 223 5.46 -11.16 -6.34
CA ILE A 223 5.46 -12.60 -6.01
C ILE A 223 6.76 -12.98 -5.30
N GLU A 224 7.89 -12.42 -5.70
CA GLU A 224 9.16 -12.61 -5.00
C GLU A 224 9.08 -12.21 -3.52
N LYS A 225 8.47 -11.07 -3.22
CA LYS A 225 8.25 -10.63 -1.83
C LYS A 225 7.39 -11.63 -1.04
N ILE A 226 6.36 -12.20 -1.68
CA ILE A 226 5.51 -13.22 -1.07
C ILE A 226 6.32 -14.52 -0.89
N SER A 227 7.02 -14.97 -1.92
CA SER A 227 7.89 -16.16 -1.89
C SER A 227 8.90 -16.07 -0.75
N ASN A 228 9.59 -14.94 -0.63
CA ASN A 228 10.56 -14.69 0.45
C ASN A 228 9.93 -14.57 1.85
N LEU A 229 8.66 -14.16 1.94
CA LEU A 229 7.95 -14.10 3.21
C LEU A 229 7.58 -15.49 3.70
N ILE A 230 6.92 -16.29 2.83
CA ILE A 230 6.35 -17.57 3.24
C ILE A 230 7.33 -18.73 3.08
N ASN A 231 8.35 -18.59 2.24
CA ASN A 231 9.36 -19.59 1.94
C ASN A 231 8.74 -20.99 1.77
N HIS A 232 7.89 -21.13 0.75
CA HIS A 232 7.02 -22.29 0.53
C HIS A 232 7.78 -23.55 0.05
N HIS A 233 7.13 -24.70 0.23
CA HIS A 233 7.68 -26.02 -0.14
C HIS A 233 7.20 -26.48 -1.52
N TYR A 234 5.99 -26.11 -1.92
CA TYR A 234 5.38 -26.46 -3.18
C TYR A 234 4.85 -25.22 -3.89
N ALA A 235 5.06 -25.14 -5.17
CA ALA A 235 4.51 -24.08 -6.01
C ALA A 235 3.53 -24.66 -7.04
N VAL A 236 2.40 -23.99 -7.22
CA VAL A 236 1.44 -24.31 -8.27
C VAL A 236 1.31 -23.08 -9.18
N ILE A 237 1.71 -23.22 -10.42
CA ILE A 237 1.65 -22.17 -11.42
C ILE A 237 0.62 -22.58 -12.47
N GLY A 238 -0.58 -22.03 -12.36
CA GLY A 238 -1.64 -22.23 -13.34
C GLY A 238 -1.41 -21.45 -14.62
N GLU A 239 -2.43 -21.34 -15.43
CA GLU A 239 -2.37 -20.68 -16.74
C GLU A 239 -1.81 -19.25 -16.66
N ILE A 240 -0.88 -18.95 -17.56
CA ILE A 240 -0.27 -17.62 -17.74
C ILE A 240 -0.85 -17.00 -19.01
N GLY A 241 -1.62 -15.92 -18.85
CA GLY A 241 -2.25 -15.18 -19.93
C GLY A 241 -2.16 -13.68 -19.74
N GLU A 242 -2.72 -12.91 -20.65
CA GLU A 242 -2.64 -11.44 -20.74
C GLU A 242 -3.47 -10.70 -19.67
N MET A 243 -3.29 -11.06 -18.42
CA MET A 243 -3.96 -10.39 -17.30
C MET A 243 -3.13 -9.20 -16.82
N HIS A 244 -3.76 -8.03 -16.62
CA HIS A 244 -3.08 -6.81 -16.17
C HIS A 244 -1.96 -6.32 -17.09
N LEU A 245 -2.07 -6.55 -18.39
CA LEU A 245 -1.08 -6.16 -19.42
C LEU A 245 -0.69 -4.67 -19.33
N GLN A 246 -1.64 -3.79 -18.97
CA GLN A 246 -1.39 -2.36 -18.74
C GLN A 246 -0.33 -2.07 -17.66
N TYR A 247 -0.14 -2.97 -16.69
CA TYR A 247 0.86 -2.83 -15.63
C TYR A 247 2.17 -3.56 -15.96
N PHE A 248 2.08 -4.74 -16.58
CA PHE A 248 3.23 -5.58 -16.90
C PHE A 248 3.87 -5.25 -18.24
N LYS A 249 3.13 -4.58 -19.15
CA LYS A 249 3.55 -4.16 -20.49
C LYS A 249 3.78 -5.30 -21.51
N SER A 250 4.09 -6.51 -21.08
CA SER A 250 4.29 -7.67 -21.94
C SER A 250 3.88 -8.97 -21.24
N LEU A 251 3.53 -10.01 -22.04
CA LEU A 251 3.26 -11.35 -21.55
C LEU A 251 4.50 -11.97 -20.88
N GLU A 252 5.67 -11.69 -21.41
CA GLU A 252 6.94 -12.17 -20.86
C GLU A 252 7.18 -11.62 -19.44
N ASN A 253 6.88 -10.34 -19.19
CA ASN A 253 6.96 -9.78 -17.84
C ASN A 253 5.96 -10.42 -16.88
N ILE A 254 4.75 -10.78 -17.35
CA ILE A 254 3.78 -11.54 -16.57
C ILE A 254 4.34 -12.90 -16.20
N LYS A 255 4.87 -13.64 -17.18
CA LYS A 255 5.49 -14.95 -17.03
C LYS A 255 6.64 -14.90 -16.01
N ASN A 256 7.60 -14.01 -16.24
CA ASN A 256 8.75 -13.83 -15.34
C ASN A 256 8.33 -13.47 -13.91
N THR A 257 7.27 -12.68 -13.74
CA THR A 257 6.74 -12.37 -12.41
C THR A 257 6.08 -13.59 -11.75
N LYS A 258 5.37 -14.46 -12.51
CA LYS A 258 4.79 -15.70 -11.96
C LYS A 258 5.90 -16.68 -11.53
N TYR A 259 6.97 -16.74 -12.29
CA TYR A 259 8.13 -17.56 -12.02
C TYR A 259 8.98 -17.09 -10.83
N GLU A 260 8.69 -15.92 -10.27
CA GLU A 260 9.27 -15.49 -8.98
C GLU A 260 8.94 -16.47 -7.81
N LEU A 261 7.94 -17.35 -7.96
CA LEU A 261 7.70 -18.43 -6.99
C LEU A 261 8.88 -19.42 -6.90
N PHE A 262 9.68 -19.57 -7.95
CA PHE A 262 10.88 -20.43 -7.90
C PHE A 262 11.97 -19.94 -6.92
N LYS A 263 11.85 -18.72 -6.42
CA LYS A 263 12.83 -18.13 -5.48
C LYS A 263 12.71 -18.62 -4.03
N SER A 264 11.79 -19.54 -3.73
CA SER A 264 11.75 -20.18 -2.41
C SER A 264 12.97 -21.07 -2.19
N THR A 265 13.67 -20.91 -1.07
CA THR A 265 14.85 -21.71 -0.72
C THR A 265 14.48 -23.12 -0.19
N ARG A 266 13.20 -23.35 0.12
CA ARG A 266 12.67 -24.65 0.60
C ARG A 266 11.86 -25.38 -0.48
N LEU A 267 11.89 -24.91 -1.71
CA LEU A 267 11.10 -25.44 -2.79
C LEU A 267 11.48 -26.91 -3.08
N LYS A 268 10.50 -27.81 -3.02
CA LYS A 268 10.67 -29.26 -3.27
C LYS A 268 10.18 -29.65 -4.65
N GLU A 269 9.05 -29.10 -5.08
CA GLU A 269 8.41 -29.44 -6.35
C GLU A 269 7.53 -28.31 -6.85
N VAL A 270 7.37 -28.25 -8.16
CA VAL A 270 6.52 -27.26 -8.85
C VAL A 270 5.54 -27.99 -9.77
N PHE A 271 4.26 -27.66 -9.60
CA PHE A 271 3.20 -28.08 -10.49
C PHE A 271 2.94 -26.96 -11.49
N LEU A 272 3.28 -27.22 -12.75
CA LEU A 272 3.19 -26.23 -13.81
C LEU A 272 2.08 -26.59 -14.80
N PHE A 273 1.25 -25.63 -15.17
CA PHE A 273 0.26 -25.83 -16.22
C PHE A 273 0.98 -26.20 -17.54
N ARG A 274 0.56 -27.28 -18.17
CA ARG A 274 1.30 -27.96 -19.27
C ARG A 274 1.63 -27.07 -20.47
N GLU A 275 0.85 -26.00 -20.70
CA GLU A 275 1.07 -25.06 -21.80
C GLU A 275 2.05 -23.95 -21.45
N ASN A 276 2.48 -23.86 -20.19
CA ASN A 276 3.52 -22.94 -19.79
C ASN A 276 4.90 -23.51 -20.15
N GLU A 277 5.78 -22.66 -20.68
CA GLU A 277 7.17 -23.05 -20.95
C GLU A 277 7.93 -23.29 -19.64
N ILE A 278 8.72 -24.36 -19.62
CA ILE A 278 9.59 -24.68 -18.49
C ILE A 278 10.83 -23.78 -18.55
N PRO A 279 11.12 -23.00 -17.50
CA PRO A 279 12.35 -22.22 -17.46
C PRO A 279 13.59 -23.12 -17.40
N SER A 280 14.64 -22.77 -18.17
CA SER A 280 15.86 -23.59 -18.32
C SER A 280 16.71 -23.70 -17.05
N ASP A 281 16.55 -22.78 -16.10
CA ASP A 281 17.46 -22.59 -14.95
C ASP A 281 16.93 -23.17 -13.63
N ILE A 282 16.01 -24.14 -13.68
CA ILE A 282 15.37 -24.68 -12.48
C ILE A 282 15.86 -26.09 -12.18
N ASN A 283 16.47 -26.24 -11.00
CA ASN A 283 16.95 -27.55 -10.48
C ASN A 283 15.95 -28.22 -9.52
N VAL A 284 14.64 -28.01 -9.71
CA VAL A 284 13.58 -28.58 -8.87
C VAL A 284 12.67 -29.43 -9.76
N PRO A 285 12.14 -30.57 -9.28
CA PRO A 285 11.18 -31.39 -10.04
C PRO A 285 9.98 -30.55 -10.48
N ILE A 286 9.61 -30.66 -11.76
CA ILE A 286 8.44 -30.03 -12.37
C ILE A 286 7.49 -31.13 -12.83
N THR A 287 6.25 -31.03 -12.35
CA THR A 287 5.16 -31.96 -12.73
C THR A 287 4.06 -31.21 -13.46
#